data_e0b8dac3c658ed1d096b4c6a930537b3
#
_entry.id   e0b8dac3c658ed1d096b4c6a930537b3
#
_cell.length_a   1.000
_cell.length_b   1.000
_cell.length_c   1.000
_cell.angle_alpha   90.00
_cell.angle_beta   90.00
_cell.angle_gamma   90.00
#
_symmetry.space_group_name_H-M   'P 1'
#
loop_
_entity.id
_entity.type
_entity.pdbx_description
1 polymer ?
#
loop_
_entity_poly.entity_id
_entity_poly.type
_entity_poly.pdbx_seq_one_letter_code
_entity_poly.pdbx_strand_id
1 'polypeptide(L)'
;MHTSTRISKIKRSIAPLLILAVTASALIAAPQDKTLYQRLGGKPAITAVVDQFVTNVAGDNRINHYFQADVADPARLATFKTNLVNQICQGTGGPCKYTGKDMKTAHEGMGITDADFNALVADLVAALDKFKVGDKEKNDLLAVLGPMKPDIVTK
;
A
#
# COMPACT_ATOMS: atom_id res chain seq x y z
N MET A 1 6.98 55.67 85.55
CA MET A 1 5.98 54.74 84.96
C MET A 1 6.50 54.45 83.51
N HIS A 2 7.23 53.37 83.33
CA HIS A 2 7.81 53.00 82.01
C HIS A 2 7.22 51.67 81.58
N THR A 3 6.36 51.71 80.59
CA THR A 3 5.80 50.51 79.97
C THR A 3 6.68 50.11 78.86
N SER A 4 7.43 48.98 79.03
CA SER A 4 8.28 48.42 78.00
C SER A 4 7.50 47.47 77.12
N THR A 5 7.33 47.81 75.86
CA THR A 5 6.71 46.99 74.82
C THR A 5 7.73 46.07 74.22
N ARG A 6 7.58 44.75 74.47
CA ARG A 6 8.42 43.69 73.79
C ARG A 6 7.95 43.45 72.39
N ILE A 7 8.79 43.76 71.43
CA ILE A 7 8.55 43.41 70.03
C ILE A 7 9.00 41.98 69.80
N SER A 8 8.07 41.10 69.55
CA SER A 8 8.33 39.68 69.18
C SER A 8 8.81 39.63 67.73
N LYS A 9 10.02 39.13 67.52
CA LYS A 9 10.56 38.88 66.19
C LYS A 9 9.98 37.61 65.56
N ILE A 10 9.08 37.75 64.64
CA ILE A 10 8.58 36.64 63.79
C ILE A 10 9.63 36.28 62.75
N LYS A 11 10.26 35.12 62.93
CA LYS A 11 11.12 34.52 61.89
C LYS A 11 10.25 33.96 60.78
N ARG A 12 10.19 34.63 59.63
CA ARG A 12 9.60 34.12 58.45
C ARG A 12 10.60 33.12 57.78
N SER A 13 10.30 31.85 57.91
CA SER A 13 10.97 30.78 57.13
C SER A 13 10.47 30.88 55.69
N ILE A 14 11.35 31.27 54.77
CA ILE A 14 11.10 31.22 53.32
C ILE A 14 11.48 29.83 52.87
N ALA A 15 10.52 28.94 52.64
CA ALA A 15 10.76 27.66 52.00
C ALA A 15 10.93 27.92 50.48
N PRO A 16 12.00 27.36 49.84
CA PRO A 16 12.16 27.48 48.41
C PRO A 16 11.14 26.58 47.71
N LEU A 17 10.23 27.19 46.96
CA LEU A 17 9.29 26.51 46.07
C LEU A 17 10.09 25.99 44.88
N LEU A 18 10.37 24.66 44.85
CA LEU A 18 10.95 23.98 43.71
C LEU A 18 9.91 23.93 42.61
N ILE A 19 10.03 24.83 41.62
CA ILE A 19 9.25 24.77 40.38
C ILE A 19 9.85 23.67 39.52
N LEU A 20 9.20 22.52 39.53
CA LEU A 20 9.51 21.41 38.60
C LEU A 20 9.01 21.80 37.19
N ALA A 21 9.91 22.33 36.37
CA ALA A 21 9.61 22.61 34.95
C ALA A 21 9.50 21.29 34.19
N VAL A 22 8.29 20.82 33.97
CA VAL A 22 8.00 19.70 33.09
C VAL A 22 8.14 20.21 31.65
N THR A 23 9.30 20.00 31.04
CA THR A 23 9.48 20.23 29.61
C THR A 23 8.77 19.12 28.86
N ALA A 24 7.57 19.41 28.36
CA ALA A 24 6.88 18.55 27.43
C ALA A 24 7.65 18.56 26.10
N SER A 25 8.51 17.57 25.87
CA SER A 25 9.13 17.31 24.57
C SER A 25 8.01 16.86 23.61
N ALA A 26 7.49 17.79 22.82
CA ALA A 26 6.64 17.47 21.70
C ALA A 26 7.47 16.66 20.70
N LEU A 27 7.26 15.34 20.62
CA LEU A 27 7.74 14.52 19.52
C LEU A 27 7.05 15.02 18.24
N ILE A 28 7.75 15.85 17.49
CA ILE A 28 7.36 16.18 16.11
C ILE A 28 7.56 14.91 15.31
N ALA A 29 6.49 14.15 15.07
CA ALA A 29 6.51 13.03 14.13
C ALA A 29 6.88 13.61 12.75
N ALA A 30 8.00 13.16 12.19
CA ALA A 30 8.37 13.50 10.81
C ALA A 30 7.22 13.09 9.88
N PRO A 31 6.91 13.88 8.82
CA PRO A 31 5.90 13.49 7.86
C PRO A 31 6.29 12.15 7.25
N GLN A 32 5.48 11.14 7.47
CA GLN A 32 5.68 9.83 6.84
C GLN A 32 5.36 9.97 5.35
N ASP A 33 6.32 9.62 4.50
CA ASP A 33 6.10 9.56 3.07
C ASP A 33 4.92 8.63 2.76
N LYS A 34 4.06 9.09 1.82
CA LYS A 34 2.89 8.29 1.41
C LYS A 34 3.36 6.96 0.83
N THR A 35 2.74 5.86 1.27
CA THR A 35 2.97 4.54 0.67
C THR A 35 2.59 4.56 -0.81
N LEU A 36 3.12 3.62 -1.60
CA LEU A 36 2.72 3.49 -3.01
C LEU A 36 1.20 3.27 -3.14
N TYR A 37 0.60 2.50 -2.24
CA TYR A 37 -0.86 2.33 -2.15
C TYR A 37 -1.60 3.67 -2.07
N GLN A 38 -1.15 4.57 -1.20
CA GLN A 38 -1.76 5.90 -1.05
C GLN A 38 -1.54 6.79 -2.29
N ARG A 39 -0.36 6.70 -2.91
CA ARG A 39 -0.02 7.45 -4.13
C ARG A 39 -0.81 6.95 -5.34
N LEU A 40 -1.14 5.66 -5.40
CA LEU A 40 -2.02 5.06 -6.41
C LEU A 40 -3.51 5.41 -6.23
N GLY A 41 -3.88 6.07 -5.14
CA GLY A 41 -5.27 6.46 -4.85
C GLY A 41 -6.06 5.42 -4.03
N GLY A 42 -5.38 4.44 -3.43
CA GLY A 42 -5.97 3.44 -2.55
C GLY A 42 -6.79 2.38 -3.29
N LYS A 43 -7.54 1.58 -2.51
CA LYS A 43 -8.28 0.42 -3.03
C LYS A 43 -9.27 0.78 -4.16
N PRO A 44 -10.04 1.88 -4.10
CA PRO A 44 -10.98 2.22 -5.18
C PRO A 44 -10.27 2.45 -6.54
N ALA A 45 -9.17 3.18 -6.54
CA ALA A 45 -8.40 3.44 -7.76
C ALA A 45 -7.72 2.16 -8.29
N ILE A 46 -7.14 1.34 -7.41
CA ILE A 46 -6.58 0.03 -7.78
C ILE A 46 -7.66 -0.87 -8.38
N THR A 47 -8.88 -0.88 -7.82
CA THR A 47 -10.00 -1.65 -8.38
C THR A 47 -10.35 -1.21 -9.80
N ALA A 48 -10.42 0.10 -10.05
CA ALA A 48 -10.71 0.62 -11.39
C ALA A 48 -9.62 0.24 -12.41
N VAL A 49 -8.35 0.30 -12.02
CA VAL A 49 -7.22 -0.14 -12.84
C VAL A 49 -7.31 -1.64 -13.12
N VAL A 50 -7.60 -2.47 -12.13
CA VAL A 50 -7.75 -3.93 -12.29
C VAL A 50 -8.92 -4.27 -13.22
N ASP A 51 -10.04 -3.58 -13.10
CA ASP A 51 -11.20 -3.78 -14.01
C ASP A 51 -10.83 -3.49 -15.47
N GLN A 52 -10.10 -2.41 -15.71
CA GLN A 52 -9.61 -2.08 -17.05
C GLN A 52 -8.55 -3.08 -17.53
N PHE A 53 -7.62 -3.45 -16.67
CA PHE A 53 -6.58 -4.44 -16.97
C PHE A 53 -7.20 -5.78 -17.41
N VAL A 54 -8.19 -6.28 -16.69
CA VAL A 54 -8.90 -7.52 -17.06
C VAL A 54 -9.62 -7.37 -18.39
N THR A 55 -10.16 -6.18 -18.69
CA THR A 55 -10.76 -5.90 -20.00
C THR A 55 -9.72 -5.95 -21.12
N ASN A 56 -8.53 -5.37 -20.90
CA ASN A 56 -7.44 -5.40 -21.88
C ASN A 56 -6.99 -6.84 -22.16
N VAL A 57 -6.70 -7.61 -21.09
CA VAL A 57 -6.27 -9.01 -21.18
C VAL A 57 -7.30 -9.89 -21.89
N ALA A 58 -8.59 -9.72 -21.63
CA ALA A 58 -9.65 -10.46 -22.30
C ALA A 58 -9.70 -10.16 -23.83
N GLY A 59 -9.28 -8.97 -24.23
CA GLY A 59 -9.18 -8.56 -25.63
C GLY A 59 -7.85 -8.85 -26.33
N ASP A 60 -6.80 -9.22 -25.57
CA ASP A 60 -5.47 -9.47 -26.16
C ASP A 60 -5.32 -10.91 -26.62
N ASN A 61 -5.35 -11.11 -27.93
CA ASN A 61 -5.24 -12.45 -28.53
C ASN A 61 -3.93 -13.18 -28.25
N ARG A 62 -2.89 -12.49 -27.76
CA ARG A 62 -1.61 -13.10 -27.38
C ARG A 62 -1.76 -13.96 -26.14
N ILE A 63 -2.57 -13.52 -25.17
CA ILE A 63 -2.62 -14.08 -23.83
C ILE A 63 -4.04 -14.39 -23.29
N ASN A 64 -5.11 -13.98 -23.96
CA ASN A 64 -6.49 -14.15 -23.48
C ASN A 64 -6.87 -15.61 -23.22
N HIS A 65 -6.24 -16.56 -23.92
CA HIS A 65 -6.50 -17.98 -23.76
C HIS A 65 -6.18 -18.50 -22.34
N TYR A 66 -5.26 -17.88 -21.61
CA TYR A 66 -4.97 -18.21 -20.21
C TYR A 66 -6.10 -17.82 -19.26
N PHE A 67 -6.96 -16.88 -19.64
CA PHE A 67 -7.98 -16.26 -18.79
C PHE A 67 -9.41 -16.65 -19.16
N GLN A 68 -9.59 -17.44 -20.21
CA GLN A 68 -10.92 -17.79 -20.73
C GLN A 68 -11.83 -18.42 -19.68
N ALA A 69 -11.30 -19.32 -18.86
CA ALA A 69 -12.08 -20.00 -17.81
C ALA A 69 -12.52 -19.04 -16.69
N ASP A 70 -11.72 -18.02 -16.39
CA ASP A 70 -12.06 -17.03 -15.36
C ASP A 70 -13.02 -15.98 -15.88
N VAL A 71 -12.87 -15.58 -17.14
CA VAL A 71 -13.74 -14.56 -17.77
C VAL A 71 -15.14 -15.14 -18.10
N ALA A 72 -15.22 -16.45 -18.40
CA ALA A 72 -16.49 -17.11 -18.74
C ALA A 72 -17.44 -17.31 -17.55
N ASP A 73 -16.90 -17.35 -16.33
CA ASP A 73 -17.68 -17.56 -15.09
C ASP A 73 -17.67 -16.27 -14.24
N PRO A 74 -18.82 -15.62 -14.01
CA PRO A 74 -18.89 -14.40 -13.21
C PRO A 74 -18.33 -14.51 -11.79
N ALA A 75 -18.51 -15.67 -11.13
CA ALA A 75 -18.00 -15.87 -9.76
C ALA A 75 -16.48 -16.03 -9.74
N ARG A 76 -15.91 -16.75 -10.72
CA ARG A 76 -14.47 -16.88 -10.91
C ARG A 76 -13.85 -15.54 -11.27
N LEU A 77 -14.48 -14.79 -12.18
CA LEU A 77 -14.03 -13.44 -12.56
C LEU A 77 -13.99 -12.50 -11.36
N ALA A 78 -15.02 -12.49 -10.52
CA ALA A 78 -15.07 -11.69 -9.31
C ALA A 78 -13.95 -12.06 -8.32
N THR A 79 -13.70 -13.35 -8.14
CA THR A 79 -12.62 -13.88 -7.29
C THR A 79 -11.25 -13.49 -7.84
N PHE A 80 -11.03 -13.64 -9.14
CA PHE A 80 -9.81 -13.27 -9.83
C PHE A 80 -9.50 -11.78 -9.65
N LYS A 81 -10.45 -10.89 -9.94
CA LYS A 81 -10.32 -9.44 -9.74
C LYS A 81 -10.02 -9.10 -8.27
N THR A 82 -10.73 -9.73 -7.34
CA THR A 82 -10.51 -9.52 -5.89
C THR A 82 -9.09 -9.89 -5.48
N ASN A 83 -8.57 -11.01 -5.97
CA ASN A 83 -7.22 -11.45 -5.71
C ASN A 83 -6.19 -10.47 -6.26
N LEU A 84 -6.34 -10.00 -7.51
CA LEU A 84 -5.46 -8.99 -8.10
C LEU A 84 -5.45 -7.69 -7.30
N VAL A 85 -6.63 -7.18 -6.93
CA VAL A 85 -6.76 -5.96 -6.11
C VAL A 85 -6.05 -6.13 -4.77
N ASN A 86 -6.27 -7.27 -4.09
CA ASN A 86 -5.67 -7.51 -2.78
C ASN A 86 -4.15 -7.71 -2.88
N GLN A 87 -3.66 -8.35 -3.93
CA GLN A 87 -2.22 -8.52 -4.18
C GLN A 87 -1.52 -7.18 -4.40
N ILE A 88 -2.06 -6.34 -5.28
CA ILE A 88 -1.52 -4.99 -5.54
C ILE A 88 -1.61 -4.15 -4.27
N CYS A 89 -2.77 -4.13 -3.60
CA CYS A 89 -2.96 -3.38 -2.37
C CYS A 89 -1.95 -3.77 -1.30
N GLN A 90 -1.78 -5.07 -1.03
CA GLN A 90 -0.80 -5.56 -0.05
C GLN A 90 0.64 -5.23 -0.47
N GLY A 91 1.00 -5.51 -1.72
CA GLY A 91 2.35 -5.28 -2.24
C GLY A 91 2.77 -3.82 -2.28
N THR A 92 1.80 -2.89 -2.34
CA THR A 92 2.04 -1.44 -2.36
C THR A 92 1.95 -0.77 -0.99
N GLY A 93 1.83 -1.56 0.09
CA GLY A 93 1.76 -1.07 1.48
C GLY A 93 0.37 -0.63 1.91
N GLY A 94 -0.67 -1.19 1.29
CA GLY A 94 -2.06 -1.02 1.71
C GLY A 94 -2.50 -2.03 2.78
N PRO A 95 -3.71 -1.85 3.34
CA PRO A 95 -4.21 -2.66 4.45
C PRO A 95 -4.81 -4.01 4.04
N CYS A 96 -4.87 -4.31 2.73
CA CYS A 96 -5.47 -5.55 2.24
C CYS A 96 -4.58 -6.76 2.54
N LYS A 97 -5.18 -7.94 2.49
CA LYS A 97 -4.48 -9.20 2.63
C LYS A 97 -4.76 -10.07 1.41
N TYR A 98 -3.71 -10.48 0.70
CA TYR A 98 -3.81 -11.46 -0.36
C TYR A 98 -3.99 -12.85 0.25
N THR A 99 -5.02 -13.55 -0.18
CA THR A 99 -5.36 -14.90 0.30
C THR A 99 -5.48 -15.93 -0.83
N GLY A 100 -5.07 -15.54 -2.04
CA GLY A 100 -4.98 -16.44 -3.20
C GLY A 100 -3.81 -17.41 -3.09
N LYS A 101 -3.64 -18.24 -4.12
CA LYS A 101 -2.46 -19.11 -4.26
C LYS A 101 -1.20 -18.28 -4.46
N ASP A 102 -0.04 -18.78 -4.02
CA ASP A 102 1.25 -18.22 -4.41
C ASP A 102 1.43 -18.26 -5.94
N MET A 103 2.30 -17.42 -6.48
CA MET A 103 2.43 -17.26 -7.93
C MET A 103 2.89 -18.54 -8.63
N LYS A 104 3.80 -19.30 -8.03
CA LYS A 104 4.26 -20.55 -8.59
C LYS A 104 3.14 -21.57 -8.73
N THR A 105 2.39 -21.79 -7.64
CA THR A 105 1.23 -22.71 -7.62
C THR A 105 0.09 -22.24 -8.53
N ALA A 106 -0.11 -20.92 -8.63
CA ALA A 106 -1.17 -20.36 -9.47
C ALA A 106 -0.91 -20.54 -10.98
N HIS A 107 0.36 -20.57 -11.39
CA HIS A 107 0.77 -20.60 -12.79
C HIS A 107 1.41 -21.94 -13.20
N GLU A 108 1.44 -22.93 -12.29
CA GLU A 108 2.00 -24.25 -12.57
C GLU A 108 1.32 -24.91 -13.77
N GLY A 109 2.12 -25.41 -14.72
CA GLY A 109 1.63 -26.12 -15.90
C GLY A 109 1.04 -25.25 -17.00
N MET A 110 0.96 -23.92 -16.82
CA MET A 110 0.40 -23.03 -17.84
C MET A 110 1.33 -22.80 -19.02
N GLY A 111 2.63 -23.04 -18.87
CA GLY A 111 3.61 -22.89 -19.94
C GLY A 111 3.80 -21.45 -20.42
N ILE A 112 3.68 -20.49 -19.49
CA ILE A 112 3.81 -19.07 -19.77
C ILE A 112 5.25 -18.75 -20.18
N THR A 113 5.39 -18.02 -21.27
CA THR A 113 6.68 -17.56 -21.83
C THR A 113 7.00 -16.13 -21.40
N ASP A 114 8.25 -15.71 -21.62
CA ASP A 114 8.65 -14.30 -21.47
C ASP A 114 7.81 -13.35 -22.32
N ALA A 115 7.44 -13.77 -23.54
CA ALA A 115 6.60 -12.97 -24.43
C ALA A 115 5.19 -12.76 -23.87
N ASP A 116 4.60 -13.81 -23.29
CA ASP A 116 3.27 -13.74 -22.65
C ASP A 116 3.30 -12.83 -21.41
N PHE A 117 4.34 -12.96 -20.60
CA PHE A 117 4.52 -12.07 -19.44
C PHE A 117 4.66 -10.60 -19.86
N ASN A 118 5.43 -10.33 -20.91
CA ASN A 118 5.61 -8.97 -21.43
C ASN A 118 4.29 -8.41 -22.02
N ALA A 119 3.47 -9.25 -22.66
CA ALA A 119 2.14 -8.86 -23.14
C ALA A 119 1.24 -8.46 -21.97
N LEU A 120 1.24 -9.25 -20.89
CA LEU A 120 0.50 -8.95 -19.66
C LEU A 120 0.92 -7.61 -19.04
N VAL A 121 2.23 -7.36 -18.97
CA VAL A 121 2.78 -6.08 -18.46
C VAL A 121 2.33 -4.92 -19.33
N ALA A 122 2.32 -5.08 -20.65
CA ALA A 122 1.84 -4.03 -21.57
C ALA A 122 0.36 -3.71 -21.33
N ASP A 123 -0.49 -4.70 -21.10
CA ASP A 123 -1.91 -4.51 -20.77
C ASP A 123 -2.11 -3.79 -19.44
N LEU A 124 -1.27 -4.09 -18.44
CA LEU A 124 -1.28 -3.37 -17.17
C LEU A 124 -0.87 -1.91 -17.34
N VAL A 125 0.20 -1.65 -18.07
CA VAL A 125 0.66 -0.28 -18.36
C VAL A 125 -0.42 0.51 -19.09
N ALA A 126 -1.08 -0.08 -20.09
CA ALA A 126 -2.17 0.55 -20.81
C ALA A 126 -3.37 0.88 -19.89
N ALA A 127 -3.68 0.01 -18.93
CA ALA A 127 -4.71 0.29 -17.92
C ALA A 127 -4.32 1.47 -17.01
N LEU A 128 -3.06 1.50 -16.54
CA LEU A 128 -2.53 2.59 -15.71
C LEU A 128 -2.53 3.93 -16.47
N ASP A 129 -2.17 3.92 -17.75
CA ASP A 129 -2.17 5.11 -18.62
C ASP A 129 -3.60 5.66 -18.83
N LYS A 130 -4.59 4.79 -18.99
CA LYS A 130 -6.00 5.19 -19.09
C LYS A 130 -6.45 6.00 -17.88
N PHE A 131 -5.99 5.64 -16.69
CA PHE A 131 -6.28 6.36 -15.44
C PHE A 131 -5.26 7.47 -15.13
N LYS A 132 -4.36 7.79 -16.06
CA LYS A 132 -3.36 8.86 -15.93
C LYS A 132 -2.46 8.70 -14.70
N VAL A 133 -2.13 7.47 -14.36
CA VAL A 133 -1.16 7.16 -13.28
C VAL A 133 0.21 7.69 -13.72
N GLY A 134 0.88 8.42 -12.83
CA GLY A 134 2.19 9.02 -13.12
C GLY A 134 3.29 7.98 -13.39
N ASP A 135 4.31 8.35 -14.15
CA ASP A 135 5.40 7.43 -14.52
C ASP A 135 6.13 6.86 -13.30
N LYS A 136 6.30 7.68 -12.27
CA LYS A 136 6.91 7.23 -11.01
C LYS A 136 6.10 6.10 -10.37
N GLU A 137 4.79 6.26 -10.22
CA GLU A 137 3.90 5.27 -9.63
C GLU A 137 3.82 3.99 -10.47
N LYS A 138 3.81 4.12 -11.82
CA LYS A 138 3.88 2.98 -12.73
C LYS A 138 5.17 2.18 -12.54
N ASN A 139 6.30 2.85 -12.53
CA ASN A 139 7.61 2.20 -12.35
C ASN A 139 7.73 1.57 -10.95
N ASP A 140 7.29 2.26 -9.90
CA ASP A 140 7.27 1.72 -8.54
C ASP A 140 6.39 0.45 -8.46
N LEU A 141 5.22 0.44 -9.11
CA LEU A 141 4.34 -0.73 -9.15
C LEU A 141 4.98 -1.90 -9.93
N LEU A 142 5.57 -1.62 -11.09
CA LEU A 142 6.27 -2.66 -11.87
C LEU A 142 7.47 -3.24 -11.10
N ALA A 143 8.16 -2.43 -10.29
CA ALA A 143 9.22 -2.90 -9.41
C ALA A 143 8.72 -3.82 -8.29
N VAL A 144 7.48 -3.64 -7.82
CA VAL A 144 6.82 -4.54 -6.84
C VAL A 144 6.42 -5.87 -7.49
N LEU A 145 5.92 -5.84 -8.74
CA LEU A 145 5.39 -7.02 -9.42
C LEU A 145 6.47 -7.82 -10.17
N GLY A 146 7.51 -7.15 -10.67
CA GLY A 146 8.58 -7.76 -11.46
C GLY A 146 9.27 -8.96 -10.82
N PRO A 147 9.58 -8.95 -9.51
CA PRO A 147 10.16 -10.09 -8.80
C PRO A 147 9.32 -11.36 -8.81
N MET A 148 8.03 -11.30 -9.16
CA MET A 148 7.16 -12.48 -9.30
C MET A 148 7.38 -13.22 -10.62
N LYS A 149 8.02 -12.60 -11.61
CA LYS A 149 8.23 -13.17 -12.95
C LYS A 149 8.82 -14.59 -12.94
N PRO A 150 9.86 -14.91 -12.13
CA PRO A 150 10.44 -16.27 -12.11
C PRO A 150 9.46 -17.37 -11.66
N ASP A 151 8.44 -17.02 -10.88
CA ASP A 151 7.41 -17.95 -10.42
C ASP A 151 6.27 -18.11 -11.45
N ILE A 152 6.18 -17.22 -12.42
CA ILE A 152 5.10 -17.15 -13.43
C ILE A 152 5.58 -17.73 -14.77
N VAL A 153 6.77 -17.32 -15.22
CA VAL A 153 7.36 -17.78 -16.48
C VAL A 153 7.97 -19.17 -16.31
N THR A 154 7.44 -20.14 -17.04
CA THR A 154 7.81 -21.56 -16.89
C THR A 154 8.38 -22.18 -18.19
N LYS A 155 8.51 -21.39 -19.24
CA LYS A 155 9.13 -21.77 -20.54
C LYS A 155 10.17 -20.77 -21.00
#